data_c60b45ea790ff2f109ec2ebf495b401b
#
_entry.id   c60b45ea790ff2f109ec2ebf495b401b
#
_cell.length_a   1.000
_cell.length_b   1.000
_cell.length_c   1.000
_cell.angle_alpha   90.00
_cell.angle_beta   90.00
_cell.angle_gamma   90.00
#
_symmetry.space_group_name_H-M   'P 1'
#
loop_
_entity.id
_entity.type
_entity.pdbx_description
1 polymer ?
#
loop_
_entity_poly.entity_id
_entity_poly.type
_entity_poly.pdbx_seq_one_letter_code
_entity_poly.pdbx_strand_id
1 'polypeptide(L)' 'MKQITLAEIEENLAEYLRQAEAEDIVILRDGKPVGVIVGFKS' A
#
# COMPACT_ATOMS: atom_id res chain seq x y z
N MET A 1 -5.02 -9.03 -2.86
CA MET A 1 -4.21 -7.84 -3.17
C MET A 1 -5.09 -6.60 -3.10
N LYS A 2 -4.64 -5.58 -2.38
CA LYS A 2 -5.42 -4.37 -2.16
C LYS A 2 -4.85 -3.23 -3.00
N GLN A 3 -5.74 -2.36 -3.48
CA GLN A 3 -5.32 -1.20 -4.27
C GLN A 3 -5.65 0.07 -3.50
N ILE A 4 -4.63 0.88 -3.23
CA ILE A 4 -4.78 2.11 -2.44
C ILE A 4 -4.09 3.24 -3.19
N THR A 5 -4.68 4.44 -3.17
CA THR A 5 -4.06 5.57 -3.84
C THR A 5 -2.85 6.08 -3.07
N LEU A 6 -1.91 6.66 -3.79
CA LEU A 6 -0.72 7.22 -3.17
C LEU A 6 -1.08 8.29 -2.13
N ALA A 7 -2.09 9.11 -2.43
CA ALA A 7 -2.51 10.16 -1.50
C ALA A 7 -2.96 9.58 -0.16
N GLU A 8 -3.72 8.49 -0.19
CA GLU A 8 -4.16 7.85 1.04
C GLU A 8 -2.99 7.26 1.81
N ILE A 9 -2.04 6.66 1.10
CA ILE A 9 -0.87 6.08 1.74
C ILE A 9 -0.03 7.16 2.42
N GLU A 10 0.12 8.32 1.78
CA GLU A 10 0.86 9.42 2.37
C GLU A 10 0.20 9.95 3.64
N GLU A 11 -1.12 9.89 3.70
CA GLU A 11 -1.85 10.38 4.87
C GLU A 11 -1.69 9.48 6.09
N ASN A 12 -1.48 8.18 5.86
CA ASN A 12 -1.42 7.26 6.99
C ASN A 12 -0.55 6.04 6.65
N LEU A 13 0.70 6.32 6.35
CA LEU A 13 1.64 5.29 5.92
C LEU A 13 1.77 4.16 6.93
N ALA A 14 1.83 4.48 8.22
CA ALA A 14 2.02 3.46 9.25
C ALA A 14 0.91 2.42 9.22
N GLU A 15 -0.34 2.87 9.00
CA GLU A 15 -1.47 1.96 8.96
C GLU A 15 -1.37 1.01 7.75
N TYR A 16 -0.97 1.55 6.59
CA TYR A 16 -0.89 0.71 5.40
C TYR A 16 0.30 -0.24 5.44
N LEU A 17 1.39 0.16 6.08
CA LEU A 17 2.49 -0.76 6.31
C LEU A 17 2.04 -1.95 7.16
N ARG A 18 1.20 -1.69 8.15
CA ARG A 18 0.66 -2.75 8.99
C ARG A 18 -0.27 -3.66 8.20
N GLN A 19 -1.14 -3.07 7.37
CA GLN A 19 -2.04 -3.86 6.53
C GLN A 19 -1.27 -4.71 5.52
N ALA A 20 -0.14 -4.22 5.05
CA ALA A 20 0.67 -4.93 4.08
C ALA A 20 1.25 -6.23 4.63
N GLU A 21 1.28 -6.38 5.96
CA GLU A 21 1.72 -7.63 6.57
C GLU A 21 0.74 -8.76 6.29
N ALA A 22 -0.52 -8.43 6.04
CA ALA A 22 -1.56 -9.42 5.76
C ALA A 22 -1.74 -9.65 4.26
N GLU A 23 -1.63 -8.61 3.45
CA GLU A 23 -1.76 -8.75 2.01
C GLU A 23 -1.02 -7.61 1.31
N ASP A 24 -0.56 -7.90 0.10
CA ASP A 24 0.17 -6.90 -0.68
C ASP A 24 -0.73 -5.72 -1.04
N ILE A 25 -0.16 -4.52 -1.08
CA ILE A 25 -0.89 -3.30 -1.41
C ILE A 25 -0.29 -2.70 -2.67
N VAL A 26 -1.11 -2.55 -3.70
CA VAL A 26 -0.70 -1.88 -4.93
C VAL A 26 -0.97 -0.39 -4.76
N ILE A 27 0.06 0.43 -5.00
CA ILE A 27 -0.05 1.88 -4.90
C ILE A 27 -0.47 2.44 -6.25
N LEU A 28 -1.56 3.20 -6.24
CA LEU A 28 -2.07 3.82 -7.46
C LEU A 28 -1.83 5.33 -7.45
N ARG A 29 -1.43 5.85 -8.59
CA ARG A 29 -1.34 7.29 -8.82
C ARG A 29 -2.01 7.58 -10.15
N ASP A 30 -3.00 8.48 -10.13
CA ASP A 30 -3.78 8.84 -11.32
C ASP A 30 -4.34 7.60 -12.01
N GLY A 31 -4.81 6.65 -11.19
CA GLY A 31 -5.43 5.42 -11.70
C GLY A 31 -4.45 4.39 -12.22
N LYS A 32 -3.15 4.62 -12.07
CA LYS A 32 -2.13 3.71 -12.59
C LYS A 32 -1.28 3.14 -11.47
N PRO A 33 -0.93 1.85 -11.52
CA PRO A 33 -0.06 1.28 -10.50
C PRO A 33 1.36 1.82 -10.65
N VAL A 34 1.90 2.34 -9.54
CA VAL A 34 3.26 2.88 -9.54
C VAL A 34 4.18 2.14 -8.58
N GLY A 35 3.64 1.26 -7.76
CA GLY A 35 4.46 0.51 -6.83
C GLY A 35 3.63 -0.47 -6.03
N VAL A 36 4.32 -1.26 -5.22
CA VAL A 36 3.67 -2.26 -4.37
C VAL A 36 4.32 -2.21 -2.99
N ILE A 37 3.50 -2.29 -1.94
CA ILE A 37 4.00 -2.43 -0.58
C ILE A 37 3.83 -3.89 -0.19
N VAL A 38 4.93 -4.53 0.21
CA VAL A 38 4.92 -5.90 0.68
C VAL A 38 5.37 -5.90 2.13
N GLY A 39 4.55 -6.45 3.01
CA GLY A 39 4.88 -6.49 4.42
C GLY A 39 5.98 -7.48 4.71
N PHE A 40 6.75 -7.18 5.76
CA PHE A 40 7.84 -8.02 6.18
C PHE A 40 7.30 -9.02 7.21
N LYS A 41 7.40 -10.30 6.90
CA LYS A 41 6.97 -11.34 7.82
C LYS A 41 8.18 -12.08 8.35
N SER A 42 8.20 -12.27 9.64
CA SER A 42 9.26 -13.05 10.29
C SER A 42 8.86 -14.52 10.41
#